data_74bbe7d5e8be74159af24f11eb2c18c0
#
_entry.id   74bbe7d5e8be74159af24f11eb2c18c0
#
_cell.length_a   1.000
_cell.length_b   1.000
_cell.length_c   1.000
_cell.angle_alpha   90.00
_cell.angle_beta   90.00
_cell.angle_gamma   90.00
#
_symmetry.space_group_name_H-M   'P 1'
#
loop_
_entity.id
_entity.type
_entity.pdbx_description
1 polymer ?
#
loop_
_entity_poly.entity_id
_entity_poly.type
_entity_poly.pdbx_seq_one_letter_code
_entity_poly.pdbx_strand_id
1 'polypeptide(L)'
;MPASDPNTRSIDAAQIVDAAIAHAAEAGLESLTLRDLAQAIGKSTTVIVNLFGTKAGLIEAVGEEALRRDAEFHAAFFKAAEDLPPGRDSLLALVQTYLRLRAADDAGFVRIWEALMLDADASPARRDLMRRWTALRVEAWRGHLGPDNRTADFSATFVATLTIEQFYAGALGGRPDYEAIAAEGLGALIDRALGLPEGPATATLWYRDRLVLPKAPTEGMEPESMRRKLLDIAADQILTGGLTAITNRSVSAVAGTSTSTLAYHWPDMRKFVLDAVWHAVFRDMPRYLAGQKPEGDPALVDMDSWTRRMTPLASIESGAEGFYVRYARLIASICVEARRDASLRDLAMLLRGPEGGGTYYNQSGIWPSEFDLTRLAATRFALWYKGAALTALTTGTPVGADDLQSVAARLVSHKPR
;
A
#
# COMPACT_ATOMS: atom_id res chain seq x y z
N MET A 1 43.33 4.85 -25.00
CA MET A 1 42.23 3.90 -24.78
C MET A 1 41.20 4.10 -25.89
N PRO A 2 40.79 3.07 -26.65
CA PRO A 2 39.75 3.27 -27.66
C PRO A 2 38.42 3.68 -26.96
N ALA A 3 37.82 4.73 -27.45
CA ALA A 3 36.47 5.15 -27.04
C ALA A 3 35.51 4.02 -27.42
N SER A 4 34.82 3.40 -26.44
CA SER A 4 33.81 2.39 -26.71
C SER A 4 32.67 3.03 -27.52
N ASP A 5 32.22 2.33 -28.54
CA ASP A 5 31.14 2.69 -29.44
C ASP A 5 29.87 3.05 -28.60
N PRO A 6 29.22 4.20 -28.87
CA PRO A 6 28.01 4.61 -28.16
C PRO A 6 26.89 3.56 -28.25
N ASN A 7 26.85 2.77 -29.32
CA ASN A 7 25.89 1.69 -29.50
C ASN A 7 26.14 0.51 -28.52
N THR A 8 27.40 0.16 -28.27
CA THR A 8 27.78 -0.86 -27.28
C THR A 8 27.47 -0.45 -25.85
N ARG A 9 27.62 0.87 -25.51
CA ARG A 9 27.24 1.41 -24.20
C ARG A 9 25.74 1.37 -23.97
N SER A 10 24.93 1.62 -24.98
CA SER A 10 23.47 1.58 -24.91
C SER A 10 22.96 0.14 -24.65
N ILE A 11 23.52 -0.85 -25.35
CA ILE A 11 23.17 -2.27 -25.17
C ILE A 11 23.56 -2.75 -23.75
N ASP A 12 24.75 -2.40 -23.27
CA ASP A 12 25.17 -2.78 -21.91
C ASP A 12 24.26 -2.15 -20.83
N ALA A 13 23.83 -0.89 -20.99
CA ALA A 13 22.94 -0.24 -20.05
C ALA A 13 21.57 -0.92 -19.96
N ALA A 14 20.96 -1.24 -21.09
CA ALA A 14 19.68 -1.94 -21.17
C ALA A 14 19.74 -3.33 -20.50
N GLN A 15 20.78 -4.10 -20.79
CA GLN A 15 20.99 -5.43 -20.19
C GLN A 15 21.12 -5.35 -18.65
N ILE A 16 21.82 -4.33 -18.14
CA ILE A 16 21.99 -4.12 -16.70
C ILE A 16 20.64 -3.81 -16.04
N VAL A 17 19.85 -2.92 -16.66
CA VAL A 17 18.52 -2.55 -16.16
C VAL A 17 17.57 -3.75 -16.19
N ASP A 18 17.56 -4.54 -17.26
CA ASP A 18 16.75 -5.76 -17.37
C ASP A 18 17.11 -6.78 -16.28
N ALA A 19 18.41 -7.03 -16.08
CA ALA A 19 18.87 -7.92 -15.03
C ALA A 19 18.50 -7.39 -13.61
N ALA A 20 18.54 -6.07 -13.40
CA ALA A 20 18.14 -5.47 -12.13
C ALA A 20 16.64 -5.60 -11.90
N ILE A 21 15.80 -5.45 -12.92
CA ILE A 21 14.35 -5.68 -12.84
C ILE A 21 14.05 -7.15 -12.52
N ALA A 22 14.70 -8.08 -13.20
CA ALA A 22 14.57 -9.52 -12.94
C ALA A 22 14.97 -9.87 -11.51
N HIS A 23 16.12 -9.38 -11.03
CA HIS A 23 16.55 -9.56 -9.65
C HIS A 23 15.55 -9.00 -8.64
N ALA A 24 15.02 -7.80 -8.89
CA ALA A 24 14.04 -7.19 -8.01
C ALA A 24 12.71 -7.95 -7.97
N ALA A 25 12.30 -8.55 -9.08
CA ALA A 25 11.11 -9.41 -9.13
C ALA A 25 11.28 -10.65 -8.24
N GLU A 26 12.48 -11.23 -8.19
CA GLU A 26 12.78 -12.45 -7.46
C GLU A 26 13.16 -12.20 -5.99
N ALA A 27 14.10 -11.28 -5.75
CA ALA A 27 14.72 -11.07 -4.43
C ALA A 27 14.41 -9.72 -3.78
N GLY A 28 13.78 -8.77 -4.50
CA GLY A 28 13.49 -7.40 -4.06
C GLY A 28 14.59 -6.41 -4.40
N LEU A 29 14.19 -5.16 -4.61
CA LEU A 29 15.09 -4.08 -5.00
C LEU A 29 16.11 -3.74 -3.92
N GLU A 30 15.74 -3.86 -2.64
CA GLU A 30 16.62 -3.61 -1.50
C GLU A 30 17.79 -4.58 -1.43
N SER A 31 17.60 -5.86 -1.83
CA SER A 31 18.64 -6.89 -1.83
C SER A 31 19.66 -6.70 -2.97
N LEU A 32 19.34 -5.87 -3.97
CA LEU A 32 20.20 -5.64 -5.12
C LEU A 32 21.54 -5.03 -4.71
N THR A 33 22.64 -5.73 -4.99
CA THR A 33 23.98 -5.18 -4.89
C THR A 33 24.63 -5.03 -6.27
N LEU A 34 25.52 -4.03 -6.43
CA LEU A 34 26.25 -3.87 -7.71
C LEU A 34 27.12 -5.10 -8.02
N ARG A 35 27.57 -5.82 -7.00
CA ARG A 35 28.40 -7.02 -7.15
C ARG A 35 27.57 -8.19 -7.70
N ASP A 36 26.41 -8.47 -7.11
CA ASP A 36 25.54 -9.57 -7.53
C ASP A 36 25.05 -9.33 -8.96
N LEU A 37 24.67 -8.07 -9.26
CA LEU A 37 24.26 -7.69 -10.60
C LEU A 37 25.41 -7.85 -11.62
N ALA A 38 26.62 -7.39 -11.30
CA ALA A 38 27.78 -7.55 -12.15
C ALA A 38 28.08 -9.03 -12.43
N GLN A 39 27.97 -9.89 -11.41
CA GLN A 39 28.13 -11.32 -11.54
C GLN A 39 27.06 -11.94 -12.44
N ALA A 40 25.78 -11.56 -12.26
CA ALA A 40 24.65 -12.08 -13.04
C ALA A 40 24.78 -11.78 -14.54
N ILE A 41 25.35 -10.62 -14.90
CA ILE A 41 25.53 -10.21 -16.32
C ILE A 41 26.91 -10.51 -16.89
N GLY A 42 27.82 -11.15 -16.11
CA GLY A 42 29.18 -11.46 -16.56
C GLY A 42 30.06 -10.21 -16.82
N LYS A 43 29.80 -9.10 -16.11
CA LYS A 43 30.54 -7.83 -16.23
C LYS A 43 31.26 -7.49 -14.90
N SER A 44 32.07 -6.44 -14.92
CA SER A 44 32.64 -5.91 -13.69
C SER A 44 31.74 -4.83 -13.08
N THR A 45 31.84 -4.62 -11.76
CA THR A 45 31.15 -3.50 -11.08
C THR A 45 31.56 -2.13 -11.63
N THR A 46 32.79 -2.02 -12.17
CA THR A 46 33.29 -0.81 -12.81
C THR A 46 32.46 -0.41 -14.03
N VAL A 47 31.95 -1.38 -14.79
CA VAL A 47 31.07 -1.11 -15.95
C VAL A 47 29.77 -0.48 -15.47
N ILE A 48 29.16 -1.01 -14.41
CA ILE A 48 27.92 -0.48 -13.84
C ILE A 48 28.12 0.93 -13.29
N VAL A 49 29.22 1.16 -12.54
CA VAL A 49 29.55 2.48 -11.98
C VAL A 49 29.84 3.48 -13.09
N ASN A 50 30.52 3.10 -14.17
CA ASN A 50 30.77 3.99 -15.30
C ASN A 50 29.50 4.41 -16.05
N LEU A 51 28.45 3.57 -16.06
CA LEU A 51 27.18 3.85 -16.74
C LEU A 51 26.20 4.61 -15.86
N PHE A 52 26.08 4.26 -14.58
CA PHE A 52 25.05 4.77 -13.69
C PHE A 52 25.62 5.63 -12.53
N GLY A 53 26.92 5.74 -12.40
CA GLY A 53 27.60 6.49 -11.34
C GLY A 53 27.51 5.81 -9.97
N THR A 54 26.31 5.61 -9.46
CA THR A 54 26.05 5.08 -8.11
C THR A 54 24.93 4.02 -8.15
N LYS A 55 24.75 3.28 -7.03
CA LYS A 55 23.57 2.43 -6.85
C LYS A 55 22.27 3.24 -6.97
N ALA A 56 22.25 4.48 -6.47
CA ALA A 56 21.08 5.35 -6.58
C ALA A 56 20.75 5.69 -8.05
N GLY A 57 21.77 6.03 -8.87
CA GLY A 57 21.57 6.29 -10.29
C GLY A 57 21.11 5.05 -11.06
N LEU A 58 21.58 3.86 -10.69
CA LEU A 58 21.05 2.61 -11.24
C LEU A 58 19.57 2.41 -10.87
N ILE A 59 19.18 2.63 -9.61
CA ILE A 59 17.78 2.50 -9.17
C ILE A 59 16.89 3.53 -9.91
N GLU A 60 17.36 4.72 -10.17
CA GLU A 60 16.63 5.73 -10.97
C GLU A 60 16.42 5.24 -12.40
N ALA A 61 17.45 4.70 -13.07
CA ALA A 61 17.32 4.13 -14.41
C ALA A 61 16.38 2.91 -14.45
N VAL A 62 16.43 2.05 -13.45
CA VAL A 62 15.50 0.91 -13.28
C VAL A 62 14.07 1.40 -13.10
N GLY A 63 13.85 2.45 -12.32
CA GLY A 63 12.55 3.06 -12.13
C GLY A 63 11.96 3.66 -13.42
N GLU A 64 12.79 4.37 -14.21
CA GLU A 64 12.36 4.93 -15.51
C GLU A 64 11.96 3.83 -16.50
N GLU A 65 12.75 2.77 -16.59
CA GLU A 65 12.44 1.63 -17.46
C GLU A 65 11.17 0.89 -16.99
N ALA A 66 11.00 0.73 -15.68
CA ALA A 66 9.80 0.11 -15.13
C ALA A 66 8.54 0.97 -15.39
N LEU A 67 8.64 2.30 -15.31
CA LEU A 67 7.56 3.22 -15.69
C LEU A 67 7.21 3.07 -17.19
N ARG A 68 8.22 2.97 -18.06
CA ARG A 68 8.01 2.76 -19.51
C ARG A 68 7.27 1.44 -19.77
N ARG A 69 7.67 0.34 -19.11
CA ARG A 69 6.98 -0.96 -19.21
C ARG A 69 5.56 -0.92 -18.67
N ASP A 70 5.32 -0.19 -17.59
CA ASP A 70 3.97 -0.01 -17.06
C ASP A 70 3.08 0.80 -18.02
N ALA A 71 3.65 1.78 -18.74
CA ALA A 71 2.93 2.50 -19.80
C ALA A 71 2.55 1.58 -20.97
N GLU A 72 3.48 0.73 -21.40
CA GLU A 72 3.21 -0.29 -22.44
C GLU A 72 2.18 -1.32 -21.99
N PHE A 73 2.26 -1.78 -20.74
CA PHE A 73 1.24 -2.64 -20.15
C PHE A 73 -0.14 -1.99 -20.20
N HIS A 74 -0.28 -0.73 -19.76
CA HIS A 74 -1.56 -0.05 -19.78
C HIS A 74 -2.10 0.11 -21.20
N ALA A 75 -1.25 0.51 -22.15
CA ALA A 75 -1.65 0.66 -23.55
C ALA A 75 -2.15 -0.66 -24.14
N ALA A 76 -1.42 -1.75 -23.93
CA ALA A 76 -1.80 -3.08 -24.41
C ALA A 76 -3.06 -3.62 -23.71
N PHE A 77 -3.15 -3.47 -22.39
CA PHE A 77 -4.26 -3.94 -21.57
C PHE A 77 -5.57 -3.27 -21.98
N PHE A 78 -5.58 -1.95 -22.09
CA PHE A 78 -6.79 -1.22 -22.43
C PHE A 78 -7.16 -1.34 -23.90
N LYS A 79 -6.18 -1.50 -24.79
CA LYS A 79 -6.47 -1.84 -26.19
C LYS A 79 -7.16 -3.20 -26.33
N ALA A 80 -6.73 -4.19 -25.54
CA ALA A 80 -7.38 -5.51 -25.54
C ALA A 80 -8.81 -5.47 -24.97
N ALA A 81 -9.15 -4.43 -24.22
CA ALA A 81 -10.46 -4.22 -23.62
C ALA A 81 -11.35 -3.23 -24.38
N GLU A 82 -10.89 -2.70 -25.54
CA GLU A 82 -11.55 -1.63 -26.29
C GLU A 82 -13.00 -1.97 -26.70
N ASP A 83 -13.24 -3.23 -27.06
CA ASP A 83 -14.55 -3.72 -27.50
C ASP A 83 -15.42 -4.30 -26.39
N LEU A 84 -15.01 -4.21 -25.11
CA LEU A 84 -15.83 -4.69 -24.02
C LEU A 84 -17.13 -3.87 -23.91
N PRO A 85 -18.29 -4.53 -23.75
CA PRO A 85 -19.54 -3.81 -23.57
C PRO A 85 -19.45 -2.94 -22.32
N PRO A 86 -19.92 -1.67 -22.37
CA PRO A 86 -19.90 -0.79 -21.23
C PRO A 86 -20.81 -1.33 -20.12
N GLY A 87 -20.42 -1.13 -18.88
CA GLY A 87 -21.26 -1.49 -17.73
C GLY A 87 -20.47 -2.05 -16.54
N ARG A 88 -21.22 -2.27 -15.48
CA ARG A 88 -20.71 -2.70 -14.19
C ARG A 88 -19.87 -3.98 -14.24
N ASP A 89 -20.43 -5.01 -14.86
CA ASP A 89 -19.81 -6.35 -14.84
C ASP A 89 -18.53 -6.40 -15.68
N SER A 90 -18.52 -5.72 -16.84
CA SER A 90 -17.33 -5.57 -17.67
C SER A 90 -16.23 -4.81 -16.93
N LEU A 91 -16.58 -3.71 -16.25
CA LEU A 91 -15.62 -2.93 -15.49
C LEU A 91 -15.08 -3.70 -14.28
N LEU A 92 -15.93 -4.49 -13.60
CA LEU A 92 -15.49 -5.36 -12.50
C LEU A 92 -14.52 -6.44 -13.00
N ALA A 93 -14.86 -7.12 -14.10
CA ALA A 93 -13.99 -8.13 -14.71
C ALA A 93 -12.66 -7.52 -15.17
N LEU A 94 -12.70 -6.30 -15.73
CA LEU A 94 -11.52 -5.57 -16.15
C LEU A 94 -10.59 -5.27 -14.96
N VAL A 95 -11.12 -4.73 -13.87
CA VAL A 95 -10.35 -4.41 -12.66
C VAL A 95 -9.74 -5.66 -12.02
N GLN A 96 -10.51 -6.73 -11.90
CA GLN A 96 -10.00 -8.00 -11.36
C GLN A 96 -8.89 -8.58 -12.23
N THR A 97 -9.06 -8.52 -13.57
CA THR A 97 -8.03 -8.96 -14.51
C THR A 97 -6.77 -8.08 -14.43
N TYR A 98 -6.95 -6.76 -14.35
CA TYR A 98 -5.84 -5.81 -14.13
C TYR A 98 -5.02 -6.15 -12.89
N LEU A 99 -5.67 -6.32 -11.74
CA LEU A 99 -4.99 -6.65 -10.48
C LEU A 99 -4.28 -8.00 -10.57
N ARG A 100 -4.92 -9.02 -11.17
CA ARG A 100 -4.32 -10.36 -11.34
C ARG A 100 -3.08 -10.34 -12.23
N LEU A 101 -3.13 -9.64 -13.39
CA LEU A 101 -1.98 -9.55 -14.29
C LEU A 101 -0.81 -8.79 -13.63
N ARG A 102 -1.10 -7.76 -12.85
CA ARG A 102 -0.08 -7.02 -12.12
C ARG A 102 0.45 -7.77 -10.90
N ALA A 103 -0.30 -8.71 -10.36
CA ALA A 103 0.15 -9.60 -9.29
C ALA A 103 1.01 -10.76 -9.79
N ALA A 104 1.03 -11.04 -11.10
CA ALA A 104 1.77 -12.14 -11.69
C ALA A 104 3.29 -12.02 -11.49
N ASP A 105 3.99 -13.14 -11.44
CA ASP A 105 5.42 -13.20 -11.15
C ASP A 105 6.28 -12.53 -12.23
N ASP A 106 5.84 -12.55 -13.49
CA ASP A 106 6.51 -11.93 -14.63
C ASP A 106 6.32 -10.41 -14.71
N ALA A 107 5.46 -9.82 -13.87
CA ALA A 107 5.26 -8.38 -13.79
C ALA A 107 6.39 -7.67 -13.01
N GLY A 108 7.64 -7.84 -13.42
CA GLY A 108 8.82 -7.30 -12.74
C GLY A 108 8.77 -5.78 -12.55
N PHE A 109 8.22 -5.03 -13.51
CA PHE A 109 8.03 -3.58 -13.39
C PHE A 109 7.12 -3.20 -12.21
N VAL A 110 6.13 -4.04 -11.87
CA VAL A 110 5.27 -3.83 -10.72
C VAL A 110 6.06 -3.99 -9.41
N ARG A 111 7.00 -4.95 -9.35
CA ARG A 111 7.87 -5.14 -8.17
C ARG A 111 8.74 -3.92 -7.91
N ILE A 112 9.22 -3.27 -8.98
CA ILE A 112 9.96 -2.01 -8.87
C ILE A 112 9.02 -0.91 -8.33
N TRP A 113 7.81 -0.77 -8.88
CA TRP A 113 6.84 0.20 -8.38
C TRP A 113 6.53 -0.02 -6.89
N GLU A 114 6.28 -1.26 -6.45
CA GLU A 114 6.00 -1.59 -5.05
C GLU A 114 7.17 -1.25 -4.13
N ALA A 115 8.40 -1.55 -4.54
CA ALA A 115 9.59 -1.20 -3.77
C ALA A 115 9.75 0.33 -3.63
N LEU A 116 9.51 1.08 -4.72
CA LEU A 116 9.57 2.54 -4.70
C LEU A 116 8.43 3.16 -3.90
N MET A 117 7.25 2.54 -3.86
CA MET A 117 6.12 2.96 -3.01
C MET A 117 6.40 2.80 -1.51
N LEU A 118 7.35 1.95 -1.13
CA LEU A 118 7.77 1.75 0.26
C LEU A 118 8.96 2.64 0.66
N ASP A 119 9.61 3.29 -0.30
CA ASP A 119 10.77 4.16 -0.05
C ASP A 119 10.34 5.54 0.50
N ALA A 120 10.38 5.67 1.83
CA ALA A 120 10.00 6.91 2.52
C ALA A 120 11.02 8.05 2.33
N ASP A 121 12.29 7.70 2.05
CA ASP A 121 13.40 8.66 1.92
C ASP A 121 13.70 8.99 0.45
N ALA A 122 12.67 8.97 -0.40
CA ALA A 122 12.82 9.18 -1.83
C ALA A 122 13.48 10.54 -2.16
N SER A 123 14.48 10.50 -3.04
CA SER A 123 15.10 11.70 -3.61
C SER A 123 14.07 12.54 -4.39
N PRO A 124 14.32 13.84 -4.65
CA PRO A 124 13.46 14.65 -5.50
C PRO A 124 13.21 14.01 -6.87
N ALA A 125 14.21 13.37 -7.48
CA ALA A 125 14.06 12.66 -8.75
C ALA A 125 13.10 11.47 -8.64
N ARG A 126 13.20 10.67 -7.55
CA ARG A 126 12.25 9.56 -7.30
C ARG A 126 10.84 10.04 -7.03
N ARG A 127 10.67 11.13 -6.29
CA ARG A 127 9.34 11.74 -6.10
C ARG A 127 8.72 12.20 -7.41
N ASP A 128 9.53 12.76 -8.32
CA ASP A 128 9.08 13.13 -9.65
C ASP A 128 8.68 11.91 -10.48
N LEU A 129 9.51 10.87 -10.49
CA LEU A 129 9.19 9.59 -11.11
C LEU A 129 7.84 9.04 -10.60
N MET A 130 7.61 9.03 -9.29
CA MET A 130 6.37 8.51 -8.71
C MET A 130 5.15 9.40 -9.01
N ARG A 131 5.32 10.72 -9.13
CA ARG A 131 4.26 11.62 -9.63
C ARG A 131 3.87 11.28 -11.06
N ARG A 132 4.86 11.11 -11.97
CA ARG A 132 4.60 10.71 -13.37
C ARG A 132 3.95 9.34 -13.45
N TRP A 133 4.37 8.40 -12.60
CA TRP A 133 3.78 7.05 -12.54
C TRP A 133 2.32 7.09 -12.07
N THR A 134 2.03 7.86 -11.05
CA THR A 134 0.67 8.05 -10.57
C THR A 134 -0.21 8.71 -11.64
N ALA A 135 0.30 9.75 -12.30
CA ALA A 135 -0.41 10.43 -13.38
C ALA A 135 -0.70 9.49 -14.57
N LEU A 136 0.26 8.66 -14.97
CA LEU A 136 0.08 7.63 -16.01
C LEU A 136 -1.10 6.70 -15.66
N ARG A 137 -1.14 6.18 -14.43
CA ARG A 137 -2.21 5.26 -14.00
C ARG A 137 -3.58 5.94 -13.96
N VAL A 138 -3.64 7.17 -13.45
CA VAL A 138 -4.87 7.96 -13.41
C VAL A 138 -5.39 8.23 -14.82
N GLU A 139 -4.52 8.60 -15.75
CA GLU A 139 -4.90 8.89 -17.13
C GLU A 139 -5.38 7.63 -17.86
N ALA A 140 -4.68 6.49 -17.67
CA ALA A 140 -5.06 5.22 -18.25
C ALA A 140 -6.46 4.77 -17.84
N TRP A 141 -6.81 4.94 -16.57
CA TRP A 141 -8.15 4.60 -16.06
C TRP A 141 -9.21 5.63 -16.44
N ARG A 142 -8.87 6.91 -16.63
CA ARG A 142 -9.81 7.95 -17.01
C ARG A 142 -10.56 7.63 -18.31
N GLY A 143 -9.86 7.10 -19.30
CA GLY A 143 -10.45 6.71 -20.58
C GLY A 143 -11.48 5.57 -20.47
N HIS A 144 -11.42 4.75 -19.41
CA HIS A 144 -12.23 3.53 -19.26
C HIS A 144 -13.33 3.64 -18.20
N LEU A 145 -13.25 4.61 -17.30
CA LEU A 145 -14.34 4.87 -16.35
C LEU A 145 -15.54 5.58 -17.01
N GLY A 146 -15.43 5.94 -18.28
CA GLY A 146 -16.52 6.48 -19.11
C GLY A 146 -16.32 7.95 -19.50
N PRO A 147 -16.99 8.40 -20.58
CA PRO A 147 -16.88 9.75 -21.11
C PRO A 147 -17.62 10.80 -20.27
N ASP A 148 -18.35 10.38 -19.25
CA ASP A 148 -19.11 11.27 -18.37
C ASP A 148 -18.15 11.97 -17.39
N ASN A 149 -18.21 13.30 -17.30
CA ASN A 149 -17.36 14.09 -16.40
C ASN A 149 -17.38 13.60 -14.94
N ARG A 150 -18.48 12.99 -14.51
CA ARG A 150 -18.59 12.39 -13.17
C ARG A 150 -17.61 11.23 -12.95
N THR A 151 -17.46 10.37 -13.94
CA THR A 151 -16.57 9.20 -13.87
C THR A 151 -15.12 9.57 -14.13
N ALA A 152 -14.85 10.53 -15.00
CA ALA A 152 -13.50 11.04 -15.25
C ALA A 152 -12.87 11.61 -13.97
N ASP A 153 -13.62 12.37 -13.19
CA ASP A 153 -13.19 12.89 -11.89
C ASP A 153 -12.99 11.79 -10.83
N PHE A 154 -13.57 10.61 -11.04
CA PHE A 154 -13.44 9.47 -10.14
C PHE A 154 -12.11 8.73 -10.30
N SER A 155 -11.38 8.92 -11.41
CA SER A 155 -10.19 8.14 -11.77
C SER A 155 -9.07 8.23 -10.72
N ALA A 156 -8.82 9.41 -10.17
CA ALA A 156 -7.83 9.58 -9.11
C ALA A 156 -8.22 8.83 -7.81
N THR A 157 -9.50 8.91 -7.42
CA THR A 157 -10.05 8.17 -6.28
C THR A 157 -9.97 6.66 -6.51
N PHE A 158 -10.27 6.22 -7.72
CA PHE A 158 -10.20 4.82 -8.14
C PHE A 158 -8.78 4.28 -8.07
N VAL A 159 -7.82 4.98 -8.68
CA VAL A 159 -6.40 4.58 -8.69
C VAL A 159 -5.81 4.57 -7.28
N ALA A 160 -6.16 5.54 -6.43
CA ALA A 160 -5.72 5.52 -5.03
C ALA A 160 -6.24 4.27 -4.30
N THR A 161 -7.51 3.87 -4.51
CA THR A 161 -8.05 2.63 -3.95
C THR A 161 -7.33 1.40 -4.52
N LEU A 162 -7.08 1.35 -5.83
CA LEU A 162 -6.33 0.26 -6.46
C LEU A 162 -4.87 0.20 -6.00
N THR A 163 -4.28 1.30 -5.54
CA THR A 163 -2.90 1.33 -5.05
C THR A 163 -2.71 0.38 -3.87
N ILE A 164 -3.55 0.46 -2.86
CA ILE A 164 -3.44 -0.46 -1.70
C ILE A 164 -3.99 -1.85 -2.01
N GLU A 165 -5.07 -1.94 -2.81
CA GLU A 165 -5.63 -3.23 -3.20
C GLU A 165 -4.65 -4.08 -4.03
N GLN A 166 -3.77 -3.44 -4.82
CA GLN A 166 -2.73 -4.15 -5.57
C GLN A 166 -1.72 -4.86 -4.68
N PHE A 167 -1.33 -4.29 -3.54
CA PHE A 167 -0.48 -4.98 -2.57
C PHE A 167 -1.18 -6.23 -2.03
N TYR A 168 -2.46 -6.10 -1.67
CA TYR A 168 -3.25 -7.24 -1.22
C TYR A 168 -3.41 -8.29 -2.33
N ALA A 169 -3.71 -7.90 -3.56
CA ALA A 169 -3.81 -8.83 -4.68
C ALA A 169 -2.52 -9.60 -4.93
N GLY A 170 -1.37 -8.93 -4.78
CA GLY A 170 -0.07 -9.56 -4.89
C GLY A 170 0.23 -10.59 -3.81
N ALA A 171 -0.25 -10.37 -2.58
CA ALA A 171 -0.04 -11.27 -1.46
C ALA A 171 -1.07 -12.39 -1.38
N LEU A 172 -2.33 -12.11 -1.72
CA LEU A 172 -3.50 -12.92 -1.42
C LEU A 172 -4.20 -13.50 -2.65
N GLY A 173 -3.78 -13.09 -3.85
CA GLY A 173 -4.37 -13.57 -5.10
C GLY A 173 -4.50 -15.09 -5.15
N GLY A 174 -5.67 -15.57 -5.61
CA GLY A 174 -6.04 -16.98 -5.63
C GLY A 174 -6.61 -17.53 -4.29
N ARG A 175 -6.64 -16.74 -3.22
CA ARG A 175 -7.35 -17.13 -1.98
C ARG A 175 -8.86 -16.85 -2.12
N PRO A 176 -9.73 -17.86 -1.97
CA PRO A 176 -11.18 -17.66 -2.18
C PRO A 176 -11.81 -16.63 -1.25
N ASP A 177 -11.37 -16.55 0.00
CA ASP A 177 -11.84 -15.58 0.99
C ASP A 177 -11.47 -14.15 0.60
N TYR A 178 -10.24 -13.92 0.16
CA TYR A 178 -9.79 -12.64 -0.37
C TYR A 178 -10.55 -12.26 -1.65
N GLU A 179 -10.61 -13.16 -2.63
CA GLU A 179 -11.26 -12.90 -3.92
C GLU A 179 -12.73 -12.49 -3.74
N ALA A 180 -13.46 -13.12 -2.82
CA ALA A 180 -14.85 -12.77 -2.54
C ALA A 180 -14.98 -11.35 -1.95
N ILE A 181 -14.13 -11.00 -0.98
CA ILE A 181 -14.14 -9.68 -0.34
C ILE A 181 -13.67 -8.59 -1.31
N ALA A 182 -12.63 -8.87 -2.10
CA ALA A 182 -12.11 -7.94 -3.09
C ALA A 182 -13.15 -7.68 -4.19
N ALA A 183 -13.79 -8.72 -4.71
CA ALA A 183 -14.86 -8.59 -5.71
C ALA A 183 -16.04 -7.74 -5.19
N GLU A 184 -16.46 -7.97 -3.94
CA GLU A 184 -17.52 -7.17 -3.31
C GLU A 184 -17.10 -5.71 -3.12
N GLY A 185 -15.90 -5.44 -2.59
CA GLY A 185 -15.40 -4.09 -2.37
C GLY A 185 -15.16 -3.31 -3.66
N LEU A 186 -14.59 -3.95 -4.68
CA LEU A 186 -14.39 -3.36 -6.01
C LEU A 186 -15.73 -3.15 -6.73
N GLY A 187 -16.66 -4.12 -6.63
CA GLY A 187 -18.01 -3.96 -7.15
C GLY A 187 -18.71 -2.75 -6.55
N ALA A 188 -18.66 -2.59 -5.23
CA ALA A 188 -19.23 -1.43 -4.55
C ALA A 188 -18.56 -0.10 -4.93
N LEU A 189 -17.24 -0.09 -5.21
CA LEU A 189 -16.54 1.08 -5.72
C LEU A 189 -17.03 1.46 -7.13
N ILE A 190 -17.21 0.46 -7.98
CA ILE A 190 -17.72 0.62 -9.35
C ILE A 190 -19.19 1.08 -9.32
N ASP A 191 -20.04 0.45 -8.49
CA ASP A 191 -21.43 0.87 -8.31
C ASP A 191 -21.52 2.35 -7.96
N ARG A 192 -20.65 2.81 -7.07
CA ARG A 192 -20.58 4.22 -6.69
C ARG A 192 -20.10 5.12 -7.83
N ALA A 193 -19.08 4.69 -8.60
CA ALA A 193 -18.60 5.43 -9.77
C ALA A 193 -19.68 5.57 -10.85
N LEU A 194 -20.48 4.54 -11.06
CA LEU A 194 -21.55 4.52 -12.06
C LEU A 194 -22.90 5.08 -11.55
N GLY A 195 -22.96 5.51 -10.28
CA GLY A 195 -24.20 6.00 -9.67
C GLY A 195 -25.27 4.91 -9.46
N LEU A 196 -24.86 3.65 -9.37
CA LEU A 196 -25.73 2.50 -9.12
C LEU A 196 -25.99 2.33 -7.61
N PRO A 197 -27.11 1.67 -7.23
CA PRO A 197 -27.36 1.30 -5.84
C PRO A 197 -26.27 0.38 -5.31
N GLU A 198 -25.85 0.58 -4.05
CA GLU A 198 -24.89 -0.29 -3.39
C GLU A 198 -25.52 -1.66 -3.08
N GLY A 199 -24.82 -2.72 -3.43
CA GLY A 199 -25.19 -4.08 -3.07
C GLY A 199 -24.97 -4.40 -1.59
N PRO A 200 -25.41 -5.59 -1.10
CA PRO A 200 -25.20 -6.01 0.28
C PRO A 200 -23.73 -6.36 0.57
N ALA A 201 -23.28 -6.14 1.82
CA ALA A 201 -21.94 -6.48 2.30
C ALA A 201 -21.84 -7.99 2.67
N THR A 202 -22.17 -8.89 1.76
CA THR A 202 -22.32 -10.33 2.06
C THR A 202 -20.99 -11.00 2.39
N ALA A 203 -19.98 -10.86 1.53
CA ALA A 203 -18.67 -11.48 1.74
C ALA A 203 -17.94 -10.85 2.93
N THR A 204 -18.01 -9.54 3.07
CA THR A 204 -17.42 -8.79 4.18
C THR A 204 -18.02 -9.21 5.53
N LEU A 205 -19.34 -9.36 5.61
CA LEU A 205 -20.03 -9.81 6.83
C LEU A 205 -19.76 -11.29 7.11
N TRP A 206 -19.77 -12.13 6.08
CA TRP A 206 -19.39 -13.54 6.20
C TRP A 206 -17.99 -13.72 6.78
N TYR A 207 -17.02 -12.91 6.35
CA TYR A 207 -15.66 -12.95 6.87
C TYR A 207 -15.60 -12.45 8.32
N ARG A 208 -16.27 -11.34 8.63
CA ARG A 208 -16.36 -10.82 10.00
C ARG A 208 -16.83 -11.86 11.01
N ASP A 209 -17.88 -12.62 10.65
CA ASP A 209 -18.49 -13.59 11.54
C ASP A 209 -17.57 -14.81 11.84
N ARG A 210 -16.52 -14.97 11.04
CA ARG A 210 -15.48 -16.01 11.17
C ARG A 210 -14.13 -15.49 11.63
N LEU A 211 -14.02 -14.17 11.73
CA LEU A 211 -12.76 -13.52 12.10
C LEU A 211 -12.39 -13.88 13.56
N VAL A 212 -11.26 -14.54 13.73
CA VAL A 212 -10.64 -14.79 15.02
C VAL A 212 -9.38 -13.93 15.09
N LEU A 213 -9.44 -12.87 15.87
CA LEU A 213 -8.24 -12.05 16.13
C LEU A 213 -7.33 -12.80 17.10
N PRO A 214 -6.01 -12.75 16.90
CA PRO A 214 -5.06 -13.27 17.87
C PRO A 214 -5.15 -12.46 19.15
N LYS A 215 -4.72 -13.07 20.26
CA LYS A 215 -4.57 -12.33 21.51
C LYS A 215 -3.50 -11.27 21.37
N ALA A 216 -3.68 -10.14 22.06
CA ALA A 216 -2.67 -9.10 22.09
C ALA A 216 -1.35 -9.68 22.64
N PRO A 217 -0.21 -9.52 21.93
CA PRO A 217 1.06 -10.12 22.32
C PRO A 217 1.55 -9.68 23.71
N THR A 218 1.03 -8.55 24.19
CA THR A 218 1.35 -7.96 25.49
C THR A 218 0.32 -8.28 26.57
N GLU A 219 -0.68 -9.12 26.29
CA GLU A 219 -1.68 -9.51 27.27
C GLU A 219 -1.00 -10.23 28.45
N GLY A 220 -1.23 -9.74 29.67
CA GLY A 220 -0.63 -10.27 30.91
C GLY A 220 0.85 -9.94 31.10
N MET A 221 1.47 -9.07 30.26
CA MET A 221 2.84 -8.60 30.45
C MET A 221 2.87 -7.38 31.36
N GLU A 222 3.86 -7.35 32.26
CA GLU A 222 4.17 -6.14 33.02
C GLU A 222 4.62 -5.02 32.09
N PRO A 223 4.16 -3.75 32.32
CA PRO A 223 4.48 -2.60 31.49
C PRO A 223 5.99 -2.36 31.29
N GLU A 224 6.78 -2.57 32.36
CA GLU A 224 8.22 -2.32 32.39
C GLU A 224 9.06 -3.55 31.99
N SER A 225 8.42 -4.65 31.56
CA SER A 225 9.16 -5.85 31.17
C SER A 225 10.01 -5.64 29.93
N MET A 226 11.21 -6.24 29.90
CA MET A 226 12.10 -6.21 28.74
C MET A 226 11.39 -6.73 27.48
N ARG A 227 10.55 -7.75 27.63
CA ARG A 227 9.77 -8.31 26.53
C ARG A 227 8.83 -7.28 25.90
N ARG A 228 8.12 -6.49 26.72
CA ARG A 228 7.25 -5.43 26.24
C ARG A 228 8.05 -4.31 25.58
N LYS A 229 9.16 -3.87 26.18
CA LYS A 229 10.06 -2.88 25.61
C LYS A 229 10.55 -3.26 24.22
N LEU A 230 10.92 -4.53 24.01
CA LEU A 230 11.36 -5.04 22.70
C LEU A 230 10.23 -5.00 21.66
N LEU A 231 9.00 -5.33 22.05
CA LEU A 231 7.83 -5.23 21.17
C LEU A 231 7.49 -3.76 20.82
N ASP A 232 7.55 -2.84 21.80
CA ASP A 232 7.30 -1.41 21.56
C ASP A 232 8.30 -0.85 20.54
N ILE A 233 9.60 -1.15 20.72
CA ILE A 233 10.65 -0.72 19.78
C ILE A 233 10.43 -1.32 18.40
N ALA A 234 10.14 -2.60 18.30
CA ALA A 234 9.89 -3.27 17.05
C ALA A 234 8.65 -2.70 16.36
N ALA A 235 7.57 -2.43 17.09
CA ALA A 235 6.37 -1.79 16.55
C ALA A 235 6.66 -0.41 15.97
N ASP A 236 7.48 0.40 16.65
CA ASP A 236 7.89 1.71 16.13
C ASP A 236 8.74 1.58 14.86
N GLN A 237 9.71 0.65 14.84
CA GLN A 237 10.53 0.39 13.67
C GLN A 237 9.71 -0.10 12.46
N ILE A 238 8.72 -0.98 12.67
CA ILE A 238 7.82 -1.46 11.60
C ILE A 238 7.01 -0.30 11.01
N LEU A 239 6.44 0.53 11.86
CA LEU A 239 5.57 1.62 11.43
C LEU A 239 6.33 2.71 10.67
N THR A 240 7.63 2.85 10.92
CA THR A 240 8.48 3.85 10.24
C THR A 240 9.23 3.29 9.03
N GLY A 241 9.72 2.05 9.09
CA GLY A 241 10.61 1.47 8.08
C GLY A 241 10.12 0.15 7.46
N GLY A 242 8.88 -0.31 7.78
CA GLY A 242 8.36 -1.58 7.32
C GLY A 242 8.99 -2.80 7.99
N LEU A 243 8.64 -4.00 7.50
CA LEU A 243 9.12 -5.26 8.11
C LEU A 243 10.63 -5.44 8.03
N THR A 244 11.25 -4.96 6.97
CA THR A 244 12.71 -5.08 6.74
C THR A 244 13.54 -4.27 7.73
N ALA A 245 12.96 -3.27 8.41
CA ALA A 245 13.61 -2.51 9.45
C ALA A 245 13.88 -3.32 10.73
N ILE A 246 13.14 -4.43 10.93
CA ILE A 246 13.30 -5.27 12.11
C ILE A 246 14.38 -6.31 11.89
N THR A 247 15.44 -6.19 12.64
CA THR A 247 16.46 -7.22 12.78
C THR A 247 16.79 -7.43 14.27
N ASN A 248 17.34 -8.59 14.63
CA ASN A 248 17.88 -8.80 15.97
C ASN A 248 18.78 -7.65 16.40
N ARG A 249 19.62 -7.17 15.49
CA ARG A 249 20.61 -6.12 15.74
C ARG A 249 19.96 -4.75 15.92
N SER A 250 19.01 -4.37 15.03
CA SER A 250 18.37 -3.05 15.10
C SER A 250 17.55 -2.89 16.38
N VAL A 251 16.74 -3.90 16.73
CA VAL A 251 15.89 -3.85 17.92
C VAL A 251 16.74 -3.87 19.20
N SER A 252 17.74 -4.76 19.27
CA SER A 252 18.60 -4.86 20.45
C SER A 252 19.43 -3.58 20.67
N ALA A 253 19.92 -2.96 19.60
CA ALA A 253 20.67 -1.71 19.69
C ALA A 253 19.84 -0.57 20.28
N VAL A 254 18.59 -0.39 19.81
CA VAL A 254 17.67 0.64 20.35
C VAL A 254 17.23 0.31 21.77
N ALA A 255 17.04 -0.99 22.09
CA ALA A 255 16.69 -1.43 23.45
C ALA A 255 17.83 -1.24 24.46
N GLY A 256 19.06 -1.02 24.01
CA GLY A 256 20.26 -1.00 24.86
C GLY A 256 20.61 -2.37 25.44
N THR A 257 20.36 -3.46 24.67
CA THR A 257 20.58 -4.83 25.11
C THR A 257 21.32 -5.66 24.06
N SER A 258 21.65 -6.90 24.38
CA SER A 258 22.31 -7.81 23.46
C SER A 258 21.31 -8.56 22.56
N THR A 259 21.76 -9.01 21.40
CA THR A 259 20.97 -9.88 20.52
C THR A 259 20.57 -11.19 21.17
N SER A 260 21.36 -11.69 22.14
CA SER A 260 21.03 -12.87 22.94
C SER A 260 19.83 -12.64 23.86
N THR A 261 19.62 -11.42 24.36
CA THR A 261 18.43 -11.09 25.15
C THR A 261 17.15 -11.22 24.32
N LEU A 262 17.15 -10.73 23.08
CA LEU A 262 16.00 -10.91 22.20
C LEU A 262 15.77 -12.39 21.87
N ALA A 263 16.84 -13.13 21.54
CA ALA A 263 16.76 -14.56 21.26
C ALA A 263 16.27 -15.39 22.45
N TYR A 264 16.57 -14.96 23.68
CA TYR A 264 16.05 -15.58 24.90
C TYR A 264 14.53 -15.45 25.00
N HIS A 265 13.96 -14.28 24.67
CA HIS A 265 12.52 -14.04 24.70
C HIS A 265 11.80 -14.62 23.47
N TRP A 266 12.43 -14.63 22.32
CA TRP A 266 11.94 -15.17 21.05
C TRP A 266 13.03 -15.98 20.35
N PRO A 267 13.05 -17.30 20.58
CA PRO A 267 13.98 -18.20 19.85
C PRO A 267 13.72 -18.22 18.34
N ASP A 268 12.48 -17.90 17.93
CA ASP A 268 12.05 -17.79 16.54
C ASP A 268 11.81 -16.33 16.17
N MET A 269 12.63 -15.81 15.24
CA MET A 269 12.53 -14.44 14.76
C MET A 269 11.23 -14.17 14.00
N ARG A 270 10.68 -15.16 13.31
CA ARG A 270 9.38 -15.02 12.62
C ARG A 270 8.26 -14.76 13.61
N LYS A 271 8.25 -15.51 14.71
CA LYS A 271 7.28 -15.28 15.79
C LYS A 271 7.43 -13.89 16.40
N PHE A 272 8.65 -13.41 16.57
CA PHE A 272 8.89 -12.05 17.06
C PHE A 272 8.30 -11.01 16.10
N VAL A 273 8.53 -11.15 14.79
CA VAL A 273 7.96 -10.25 13.78
C VAL A 273 6.44 -10.26 13.80
N LEU A 274 5.81 -11.43 13.85
CA LEU A 274 4.35 -11.55 13.97
C LEU A 274 3.81 -10.88 15.24
N ASP A 275 4.43 -11.16 16.40
CA ASP A 275 4.05 -10.53 17.65
C ASP A 275 4.23 -9.01 17.61
N ALA A 276 5.30 -8.51 16.99
CA ALA A 276 5.55 -7.07 16.84
C ALA A 276 4.52 -6.38 15.94
N VAL A 277 4.13 -6.99 14.81
CA VAL A 277 3.06 -6.48 13.95
C VAL A 277 1.73 -6.40 14.70
N TRP A 278 1.34 -7.48 15.37
CA TRP A 278 0.12 -7.49 16.17
C TRP A 278 0.17 -6.50 17.32
N HIS A 279 1.34 -6.35 17.95
CA HIS A 279 1.51 -5.34 18.99
C HIS A 279 1.32 -3.92 18.42
N ALA A 280 1.87 -3.61 17.25
CA ALA A 280 1.66 -2.32 16.57
C ALA A 280 0.16 -2.07 16.32
N VAL A 281 -0.56 -3.07 15.78
CA VAL A 281 -2.01 -2.96 15.49
C VAL A 281 -2.81 -2.75 16.79
N PHE A 282 -2.60 -3.58 17.82
CA PHE A 282 -3.35 -3.50 19.08
C PHE A 282 -3.02 -2.25 19.90
N ARG A 283 -1.81 -1.71 19.78
CA ARG A 283 -1.38 -0.49 20.46
C ARG A 283 -1.94 0.76 19.80
N ASP A 284 -1.83 0.87 18.48
CA ASP A 284 -2.07 2.11 17.76
C ASP A 284 -3.52 2.25 17.26
N MET A 285 -4.21 1.14 16.95
CA MET A 285 -5.61 1.20 16.51
C MET A 285 -6.56 1.79 17.58
N PRO A 286 -6.52 1.38 18.87
CA PRO A 286 -7.32 2.02 19.90
C PRO A 286 -6.98 3.50 20.11
N ARG A 287 -5.70 3.88 20.00
CA ARG A 287 -5.27 5.28 20.08
C ARG A 287 -5.83 6.10 18.94
N TYR A 288 -5.78 5.58 17.72
CA TYR A 288 -6.39 6.18 16.55
C TYR A 288 -7.90 6.39 16.76
N LEU A 289 -8.63 5.36 17.15
CA LEU A 289 -10.08 5.44 17.38
C LEU A 289 -10.43 6.42 18.50
N ALA A 290 -9.66 6.44 19.58
CA ALA A 290 -9.85 7.39 20.68
C ALA A 290 -9.62 8.84 20.23
N GLY A 291 -8.59 9.12 19.44
CA GLY A 291 -8.27 10.42 18.89
C GLY A 291 -9.31 10.94 17.87
N GLN A 292 -10.17 10.06 17.33
CA GLN A 292 -11.26 10.45 16.44
C GLN A 292 -12.52 10.94 17.19
N LYS A 293 -12.67 10.64 18.49
CA LYS A 293 -13.84 11.07 19.26
C LYS A 293 -13.77 12.58 19.50
N PRO A 294 -14.86 13.32 19.22
CA PRO A 294 -14.88 14.75 19.48
C PRO A 294 -14.85 15.06 20.97
N GLU A 295 -14.21 16.16 21.33
CA GLU A 295 -14.44 16.80 22.61
C GLU A 295 -15.77 17.57 22.49
N GLY A 296 -16.87 17.03 23.00
CA GLY A 296 -18.17 17.64 22.95
C GLY A 296 -19.33 16.74 22.54
N ASP A 297 -20.45 17.32 22.12
CA ASP A 297 -21.65 16.59 21.72
C ASP A 297 -21.40 15.82 20.40
N PRO A 298 -21.49 14.48 20.40
CA PRO A 298 -21.34 13.67 19.19
C PRO A 298 -22.34 14.00 18.06
N ALA A 299 -23.46 14.62 18.37
CA ALA A 299 -24.48 14.98 17.40
C ALA A 299 -24.09 16.18 16.50
N LEU A 300 -23.01 16.89 16.84
CA LEU A 300 -22.59 18.12 16.16
C LEU A 300 -21.35 17.96 15.26
N VAL A 301 -21.05 16.76 14.81
CA VAL A 301 -19.93 16.56 13.85
C VAL A 301 -20.36 17.06 12.48
N ASP A 302 -19.81 18.21 12.09
CA ASP A 302 -19.92 18.76 10.74
C ASP A 302 -18.72 18.35 9.86
N MET A 303 -18.82 18.64 8.56
CA MET A 303 -17.77 18.31 7.58
C MET A 303 -16.44 19.00 7.92
N ASP A 304 -16.45 20.23 8.38
CA ASP A 304 -15.23 20.99 8.67
C ASP A 304 -14.49 20.43 9.89
N SER A 305 -15.21 20.11 10.96
CA SER A 305 -14.62 19.50 12.15
C SER A 305 -14.09 18.09 11.87
N TRP A 306 -14.82 17.34 11.05
CA TRP A 306 -14.38 16.03 10.58
C TRP A 306 -13.09 16.14 9.74
N THR A 307 -13.05 17.05 8.78
CA THR A 307 -11.88 17.26 7.91
C THR A 307 -10.65 17.67 8.72
N ARG A 308 -10.79 18.59 9.68
CA ARG A 308 -9.67 18.99 10.56
C ARG A 308 -9.10 17.82 11.35
N ARG A 309 -9.91 16.84 11.75
CA ARG A 309 -9.45 15.64 12.44
C ARG A 309 -8.83 14.60 11.49
N MET A 310 -9.38 14.47 10.29
CA MET A 310 -8.91 13.48 9.33
C MET A 310 -7.60 13.88 8.64
N THR A 311 -7.43 15.16 8.27
CA THR A 311 -6.25 15.63 7.52
C THR A 311 -4.91 15.25 8.17
N PRO A 312 -4.68 15.39 9.49
CA PRO A 312 -3.42 15.00 10.11
C PRO A 312 -3.12 13.50 10.03
N LEU A 313 -4.12 12.66 9.79
CA LEU A 313 -3.93 11.21 9.72
C LEU A 313 -3.24 10.74 8.43
N ALA A 314 -3.17 11.59 7.40
CA ALA A 314 -2.39 11.39 6.18
C ALA A 314 -1.18 12.33 6.10
N SER A 315 -0.76 12.94 7.22
CA SER A 315 0.45 13.77 7.26
C SER A 315 1.66 12.96 6.81
N ILE A 316 2.47 13.56 5.93
CA ILE A 316 3.74 13.03 5.42
C ILE A 316 4.93 13.78 6.03
N GLU A 317 4.71 14.56 7.07
CA GLU A 317 5.76 15.29 7.78
C GLU A 317 6.70 14.31 8.49
N SER A 318 7.99 14.41 8.17
CA SER A 318 9.01 13.50 8.71
C SER A 318 9.06 13.54 10.24
N GLY A 319 8.97 12.37 10.87
CA GLY A 319 8.90 12.21 12.33
C GLY A 319 7.52 12.49 12.93
N ALA A 320 6.54 12.93 12.12
CA ALA A 320 5.15 13.16 12.52
C ALA A 320 4.15 12.58 11.50
N GLU A 321 4.54 11.46 10.86
CA GLU A 321 3.65 10.81 9.89
C GLU A 321 2.34 10.40 10.53
N GLY A 322 1.26 10.65 9.80
CA GLY A 322 -0.09 10.32 10.21
C GLY A 322 -0.35 8.81 10.30
N PHE A 323 -1.40 8.46 11.02
CA PHE A 323 -1.78 7.05 11.22
C PHE A 323 -1.95 6.30 9.90
N TYR A 324 -2.65 6.88 8.91
CA TYR A 324 -2.89 6.19 7.63
C TYR A 324 -1.61 6.00 6.80
N VAL A 325 -0.65 6.93 6.87
CA VAL A 325 0.66 6.77 6.22
C VAL A 325 1.41 5.57 6.80
N ARG A 326 1.56 5.55 8.14
CA ARG A 326 2.27 4.48 8.84
C ARG A 326 1.57 3.12 8.66
N TYR A 327 0.25 3.11 8.76
CA TYR A 327 -0.54 1.88 8.65
C TYR A 327 -0.58 1.33 7.22
N ALA A 328 -0.67 2.19 6.21
CA ALA A 328 -0.60 1.79 4.80
C ALA A 328 0.78 1.23 4.45
N ARG A 329 1.87 1.86 4.95
CA ARG A 329 3.24 1.35 4.78
C ARG A 329 3.39 -0.03 5.44
N LEU A 330 2.89 -0.21 6.65
CA LEU A 330 2.88 -1.51 7.33
C LEU A 330 2.19 -2.59 6.49
N ILE A 331 0.97 -2.32 6.02
CA ILE A 331 0.20 -3.26 5.19
C ILE A 331 0.95 -3.59 3.91
N ALA A 332 1.43 -2.58 3.18
CA ALA A 332 2.15 -2.77 1.93
C ALA A 332 3.44 -3.60 2.13
N SER A 333 4.20 -3.32 3.20
CA SER A 333 5.39 -4.07 3.58
C SER A 333 5.08 -5.54 3.89
N ILE A 334 4.02 -5.81 4.66
CA ILE A 334 3.56 -7.18 4.94
C ILE A 334 3.19 -7.89 3.64
N CYS A 335 2.45 -7.24 2.76
CA CYS A 335 2.02 -7.83 1.49
C CYS A 335 3.21 -8.16 0.57
N VAL A 336 4.21 -7.29 0.49
CA VAL A 336 5.43 -7.56 -0.29
C VAL A 336 6.17 -8.78 0.24
N GLU A 337 6.36 -8.88 1.57
CA GLU A 337 7.02 -10.01 2.19
C GLU A 337 6.19 -11.31 2.13
N ALA A 338 4.85 -11.21 2.18
CA ALA A 338 3.95 -12.37 2.13
C ALA A 338 4.02 -13.14 0.80
N ARG A 339 4.55 -12.55 -0.26
CA ARG A 339 4.84 -13.27 -1.50
C ARG A 339 5.99 -14.25 -1.35
N ARG A 340 6.99 -13.89 -0.55
CA ARG A 340 8.19 -14.69 -0.31
C ARG A 340 8.01 -15.62 0.88
N ASP A 341 7.29 -15.18 1.90
CA ASP A 341 7.00 -15.96 3.10
C ASP A 341 5.49 -16.20 3.23
N ALA A 342 5.05 -17.39 2.84
CA ALA A 342 3.64 -17.78 2.88
C ALA A 342 3.02 -17.70 4.28
N SER A 343 3.82 -17.73 5.36
CA SER A 343 3.33 -17.58 6.74
C SER A 343 2.75 -16.20 7.02
N LEU A 344 3.12 -15.17 6.24
CA LEU A 344 2.59 -13.82 6.35
C LEU A 344 1.26 -13.61 5.60
N ARG A 345 0.85 -14.56 4.75
CA ARG A 345 -0.41 -14.44 3.99
C ARG A 345 -1.64 -14.41 4.90
N ASP A 346 -1.65 -15.22 5.95
CA ASP A 346 -2.77 -15.19 6.91
C ASP A 346 -2.81 -13.86 7.67
N LEU A 347 -1.65 -13.30 8.02
CA LEU A 347 -1.57 -11.97 8.60
C LEU A 347 -2.10 -10.88 7.64
N ALA A 348 -1.69 -10.91 6.37
CA ALA A 348 -2.20 -9.98 5.36
C ALA A 348 -3.73 -10.09 5.21
N MET A 349 -4.28 -11.32 5.24
CA MET A 349 -5.73 -11.55 5.18
C MET A 349 -6.45 -11.03 6.43
N LEU A 350 -5.88 -11.23 7.62
CA LEU A 350 -6.42 -10.69 8.88
C LEU A 350 -6.44 -9.16 8.91
N LEU A 351 -5.57 -8.49 8.15
CA LEU A 351 -5.59 -7.04 7.99
C LEU A 351 -6.60 -6.60 6.91
N ARG A 352 -6.70 -7.35 5.79
CA ARG A 352 -7.61 -6.99 4.68
C ARG A 352 -9.09 -7.26 5.00
N GLY A 353 -9.39 -8.36 5.64
CA GLY A 353 -10.77 -8.79 5.86
C GLY A 353 -11.61 -7.80 6.69
N PRO A 354 -11.14 -7.28 7.84
CA PRO A 354 -11.88 -6.31 8.63
C PRO A 354 -11.77 -4.87 8.13
N GLU A 355 -11.16 -4.62 6.97
CA GLU A 355 -10.90 -3.27 6.44
C GLU A 355 -12.15 -2.37 6.49
N GLY A 356 -11.97 -1.14 7.00
CA GLY A 356 -13.07 -0.19 7.21
C GLY A 356 -13.97 -0.50 8.43
N GLY A 357 -13.81 -1.67 9.08
CA GLY A 357 -14.62 -2.04 10.24
C GLY A 357 -14.47 -1.08 11.41
N GLY A 358 -13.23 -0.65 11.71
CA GLY A 358 -12.98 0.33 12.76
C GLY A 358 -13.76 1.63 12.54
N THR A 359 -13.77 2.15 11.32
CA THR A 359 -14.53 3.33 10.94
C THR A 359 -16.04 3.10 11.05
N TYR A 360 -16.54 1.98 10.50
CA TYR A 360 -17.96 1.66 10.51
C TYR A 360 -18.55 1.49 11.91
N TYR A 361 -17.91 0.70 12.77
CA TYR A 361 -18.44 0.43 14.11
C TYR A 361 -18.26 1.58 15.10
N ASN A 362 -17.41 2.55 14.79
CA ASN A 362 -17.16 3.74 15.61
C ASN A 362 -17.64 5.03 14.94
N GLN A 363 -18.53 4.98 13.93
CA GLN A 363 -18.93 6.15 13.16
C GLN A 363 -19.67 7.20 13.98
N SER A 364 -20.43 6.79 15.02
CA SER A 364 -21.16 7.71 15.87
C SER A 364 -20.22 8.71 16.57
N GLY A 365 -20.45 9.99 16.35
CA GLY A 365 -19.61 11.07 16.86
C GLY A 365 -18.27 11.25 16.15
N ILE A 366 -17.95 10.44 15.13
CA ILE A 366 -16.73 10.56 14.31
C ILE A 366 -17.07 11.10 12.92
N TRP A 367 -18.07 10.52 12.26
CA TRP A 367 -18.50 10.92 10.93
C TRP A 367 -19.61 11.97 10.97
N PRO A 368 -19.63 12.89 9.98
CA PRO A 368 -20.73 13.85 9.87
C PRO A 368 -22.08 13.13 9.73
N SER A 369 -23.08 13.63 10.43
CA SER A 369 -24.40 12.97 10.55
C SER A 369 -25.19 12.93 9.25
N GLU A 370 -24.85 13.77 8.28
CA GLU A 370 -25.45 13.80 6.94
C GLU A 370 -25.05 12.60 6.06
N PHE A 371 -23.99 11.87 6.39
CA PHE A 371 -23.58 10.70 5.62
C PHE A 371 -24.25 9.40 6.07
N ASP A 372 -24.60 8.57 5.10
CA ASP A 372 -25.01 7.19 5.30
C ASP A 372 -23.77 6.28 5.12
N LEU A 373 -23.02 6.14 6.20
CA LEU A 373 -21.80 5.34 6.19
C LEU A 373 -22.12 3.86 6.33
N THR A 374 -22.38 3.21 5.21
CA THR A 374 -22.54 1.75 5.15
C THR A 374 -21.23 1.01 5.43
N ARG A 375 -21.31 -0.32 5.64
CA ARG A 375 -20.10 -1.15 5.85
C ARG A 375 -19.17 -1.11 4.64
N LEU A 376 -19.71 -1.14 3.41
CA LEU A 376 -18.93 -1.07 2.17
C LEU A 376 -18.40 0.34 1.92
N ALA A 377 -19.17 1.39 2.23
CA ALA A 377 -18.71 2.77 2.13
C ALA A 377 -17.49 3.01 3.05
N ALA A 378 -17.54 2.50 4.27
CA ALA A 378 -16.41 2.57 5.20
C ALA A 378 -15.18 1.81 4.67
N THR A 379 -15.38 0.65 4.03
CA THR A 379 -14.29 -0.11 3.39
C THR A 379 -13.66 0.67 2.23
N ARG A 380 -14.48 1.22 1.32
CA ARG A 380 -14.01 2.02 0.19
C ARG A 380 -13.20 3.23 0.66
N PHE A 381 -13.72 3.95 1.65
CA PHE A 381 -13.03 5.11 2.21
C PHE A 381 -11.70 4.73 2.87
N ALA A 382 -11.66 3.65 3.65
CA ALA A 382 -10.45 3.21 4.32
C ALA A 382 -9.37 2.75 3.32
N LEU A 383 -9.73 2.02 2.27
CA LEU A 383 -8.81 1.60 1.20
C LEU A 383 -8.30 2.81 0.42
N TRP A 384 -9.21 3.71 0.01
CA TRP A 384 -8.82 4.95 -0.64
C TRP A 384 -7.83 5.75 0.20
N TYR A 385 -8.13 5.95 1.48
CA TYR A 385 -7.32 6.82 2.32
C TYR A 385 -5.91 6.25 2.55
N LYS A 386 -5.78 4.94 2.69
CA LYS A 386 -4.47 4.28 2.74
C LYS A 386 -3.69 4.41 1.44
N GLY A 387 -4.34 4.17 0.31
CA GLY A 387 -3.69 4.32 -0.98
C GLY A 387 -3.27 5.76 -1.28
N ALA A 388 -4.12 6.74 -0.94
CA ALA A 388 -3.82 8.16 -1.05
C ALA A 388 -2.66 8.58 -0.12
N ALA A 389 -2.67 8.11 1.14
CA ALA A 389 -1.61 8.38 2.10
C ALA A 389 -0.26 7.80 1.66
N LEU A 390 -0.24 6.58 1.13
CA LEU A 390 0.96 5.96 0.60
C LEU A 390 1.48 6.68 -0.65
N THR A 391 0.57 7.08 -1.55
CA THR A 391 0.91 7.90 -2.72
C THR A 391 1.45 9.27 -2.30
N ALA A 392 0.82 9.92 -1.34
CA ALA A 392 1.28 11.21 -0.81
C ALA A 392 2.72 11.14 -0.27
N LEU A 393 3.04 10.08 0.48
CA LEU A 393 4.38 9.84 1.02
C LEU A 393 5.43 9.78 -0.09
N THR A 394 5.16 9.05 -1.16
CA THR A 394 6.14 8.78 -2.22
C THR A 394 6.24 9.90 -3.26
N THR A 395 5.14 10.63 -3.49
CA THR A 395 5.11 11.78 -4.42
C THR A 395 5.53 13.09 -3.74
N GLY A 396 5.45 13.16 -2.41
CA GLY A 396 5.63 14.39 -1.66
C GLY A 396 4.45 15.35 -1.76
N THR A 397 3.28 14.90 -2.26
CA THR A 397 2.07 15.72 -2.39
C THR A 397 1.08 15.31 -1.30
N PRO A 398 0.86 16.12 -0.25
CA PRO A 398 -0.02 15.77 0.86
C PRO A 398 -1.48 15.66 0.42
N VAL A 399 -2.26 14.85 1.15
CA VAL A 399 -3.72 14.80 1.01
C VAL A 399 -4.31 16.04 1.67
N GLY A 400 -4.93 16.90 0.89
CA GLY A 400 -5.51 18.15 1.37
C GLY A 400 -6.91 17.98 2.00
N ALA A 401 -7.37 19.04 2.67
CA ALA A 401 -8.72 19.11 3.26
C ALA A 401 -9.80 19.00 2.17
N ASP A 402 -9.62 19.71 1.05
CA ASP A 402 -10.56 19.70 -0.07
C ASP A 402 -10.63 18.32 -0.75
N ASP A 403 -9.49 17.61 -0.84
CA ASP A 403 -9.46 16.23 -1.35
C ASP A 403 -10.30 15.31 -0.45
N LEU A 404 -10.13 15.41 0.86
CA LEU A 404 -10.87 14.60 1.83
C LEU A 404 -12.39 14.84 1.74
N GLN A 405 -12.82 16.10 1.69
CA GLN A 405 -14.24 16.45 1.56
C GLN A 405 -14.83 15.95 0.24
N SER A 406 -14.14 16.23 -0.86
CA SER A 406 -14.55 15.83 -2.20
C SER A 406 -14.67 14.29 -2.31
N VAL A 407 -13.71 13.55 -1.77
CA VAL A 407 -13.72 12.09 -1.83
C VAL A 407 -14.71 11.48 -0.85
N ALA A 408 -14.92 12.04 0.34
CA ALA A 408 -15.98 11.59 1.23
C ALA A 408 -17.34 11.68 0.55
N ALA A 409 -17.66 12.81 -0.10
CA ALA A 409 -18.90 12.99 -0.86
C ALA A 409 -19.02 12.04 -2.07
N ARG A 410 -17.90 11.65 -2.67
CA ARG A 410 -17.87 10.69 -3.79
C ARG A 410 -18.06 9.25 -3.32
N LEU A 411 -17.43 8.84 -2.22
CA LEU A 411 -17.41 7.45 -1.75
C LEU A 411 -18.55 7.11 -0.81
N VAL A 412 -19.11 8.07 -0.10
CA VAL A 412 -20.18 7.86 0.89
C VAL A 412 -21.45 8.57 0.43
N SER A 413 -22.58 7.90 0.55
CA SER A 413 -23.88 8.50 0.21
C SER A 413 -24.33 9.45 1.31
N HIS A 414 -25.06 10.51 0.92
CA HIS A 414 -25.79 11.30 1.89
C HIS A 414 -27.07 10.57 2.31
N LYS A 415 -27.47 10.72 3.55
CA LYS A 415 -28.77 10.27 4.02
C LYS A 415 -29.89 10.97 3.23
N PRO A 416 -30.95 10.28 2.88
CA PRO A 416 -32.13 10.95 2.31
C PRO A 416 -32.65 11.99 3.32
N ARG A 417 -32.96 13.18 2.81
CA ARG A 417 -33.54 14.27 3.58
C ARG A 417 -34.96 13.96 3.98
#